data_e71677a0c8cc987e1ce20393b73e3840
#
_entry.id   e71677a0c8cc987e1ce20393b73e3840
#
_cell.length_a   1.000
_cell.length_b   1.000
_cell.length_c   1.000
_cell.angle_alpha   90.00
_cell.angle_beta   90.00
_cell.angle_gamma   90.00
#
_symmetry.space_group_name_H-M   'P 1'
#
loop_
_entity.id
_entity.type
_entity.pdbx_description
1 polymer ?
#
loop_
_entity_poly.entity_id
_entity_poly.type
_entity_poly.pdbx_seq_one_letter_code
_entity_poly.pdbx_strand_id
1 'polypeptide(L)'
;ETPRTATPQSFATVTVTPNLKPSTLLIELNQIAGERTLSQAQILVASHYSILLPTYPPNVGEPDHVFVQDADGAMTILVWLDPNDPEKVLLSLHIIPEGSWAIRKTEPVTIQETLVNGQRAVWAVGPYALRYSNGEIDCTRLIDGHVLIWTQGEVTYRLETSLELEETVRIAESLR
;
A
#
# COMPACT_ATOMS: atom_id res chain seq x y z
N GLU A 1 -4.09 -5.04 -53.59
CA GLU A 1 -4.15 -5.21 -52.11
C GLU A 1 -4.27 -3.83 -51.48
N THR A 2 -5.41 -3.57 -50.89
CA THR A 2 -5.71 -2.31 -50.20
C THR A 2 -5.25 -2.42 -48.74
N PRO A 3 -4.50 -1.46 -48.18
CA PRO A 3 -4.10 -1.49 -46.78
C PRO A 3 -5.30 -1.31 -45.82
N ARG A 4 -5.45 -2.22 -44.86
CA ARG A 4 -6.45 -2.10 -43.80
C ARG A 4 -6.03 -0.99 -42.83
N THR A 5 -6.82 0.05 -42.80
CA THR A 5 -6.70 1.12 -41.80
C THR A 5 -7.14 0.58 -40.44
N ALA A 6 -6.22 0.54 -39.47
CA ALA A 6 -6.54 0.18 -38.12
C ALA A 6 -7.34 1.30 -37.47
N THR A 7 -8.52 0.97 -36.95
CA THR A 7 -9.36 1.88 -36.15
C THR A 7 -8.70 2.13 -34.81
N PRO A 8 -8.51 3.38 -34.36
CA PRO A 8 -7.96 3.65 -33.04
C PRO A 8 -8.94 3.16 -31.97
N GLN A 9 -8.47 2.28 -31.08
CA GLN A 9 -9.22 1.90 -29.89
C GLN A 9 -9.31 3.12 -28.98
N SER A 10 -10.54 3.52 -28.68
CA SER A 10 -10.84 4.53 -27.67
C SER A 10 -10.52 3.95 -26.29
N PHE A 11 -9.48 4.46 -25.65
CA PHE A 11 -9.20 4.15 -24.26
C PHE A 11 -10.30 4.77 -23.40
N ALA A 12 -10.96 3.95 -22.60
CA ALA A 12 -11.92 4.43 -21.61
C ALA A 12 -11.20 5.35 -20.62
N THR A 13 -11.64 6.60 -20.56
CA THR A 13 -11.16 7.56 -19.57
C THR A 13 -11.59 7.06 -18.20
N VAL A 14 -10.63 6.58 -17.40
CA VAL A 14 -10.89 6.24 -16.00
C VAL A 14 -11.25 7.53 -15.29
N THR A 15 -12.50 7.69 -14.92
CA THR A 15 -12.95 8.80 -14.10
C THR A 15 -12.36 8.60 -12.71
N VAL A 16 -11.34 9.37 -12.37
CA VAL A 16 -10.76 9.41 -11.03
C VAL A 16 -11.82 9.93 -10.08
N THR A 17 -12.37 9.07 -9.24
CA THR A 17 -13.31 9.47 -8.19
C THR A 17 -12.53 10.23 -7.12
N PRO A 18 -12.87 11.48 -6.82
CA PRO A 18 -12.11 12.28 -5.88
C PRO A 18 -12.23 11.73 -4.47
N ASN A 19 -11.09 11.60 -3.81
CA ASN A 19 -10.89 11.57 -2.36
C ASN A 19 -11.96 10.84 -1.54
N LEU A 20 -11.85 9.51 -1.47
CA LEU A 20 -12.55 8.74 -0.44
C LEU A 20 -12.09 9.26 0.93
N LYS A 21 -13.03 9.69 1.75
CA LYS A 21 -12.72 10.09 3.13
C LYS A 21 -12.07 8.92 3.88
N PRO A 22 -11.08 9.14 4.76
CA PRO A 22 -10.42 8.09 5.53
C PRO A 22 -11.38 7.14 6.24
N SER A 23 -12.52 7.63 6.72
CA SER A 23 -13.57 6.80 7.29
C SER A 23 -14.08 5.72 6.33
N THR A 24 -14.23 6.02 5.03
CA THR A 24 -14.61 5.04 4.01
C THR A 24 -13.50 4.03 3.80
N LEU A 25 -12.25 4.49 3.74
CA LEU A 25 -11.08 3.65 3.61
C LEU A 25 -10.94 2.66 4.76
N LEU A 26 -11.09 3.12 6.00
CA LEU A 26 -11.01 2.28 7.19
C LEU A 26 -12.14 1.24 7.24
N ILE A 27 -13.35 1.61 6.78
CA ILE A 27 -14.47 0.67 6.63
C ILE A 27 -14.14 -0.40 5.59
N GLU A 28 -13.58 -0.02 4.45
CA GLU A 28 -13.18 -0.97 3.39
C GLU A 28 -12.07 -1.90 3.90
N LEU A 29 -11.07 -1.38 4.59
CA LEU A 29 -10.02 -2.19 5.20
C LEU A 29 -10.58 -3.18 6.21
N ASN A 30 -11.54 -2.76 7.04
CA ASN A 30 -12.22 -3.64 8.00
C ASN A 30 -13.05 -4.76 7.34
N GLN A 31 -13.48 -4.59 6.10
CA GLN A 31 -14.17 -5.64 5.34
C GLN A 31 -13.23 -6.72 4.81
N ILE A 32 -11.97 -6.37 4.57
CA ILE A 32 -10.95 -7.25 3.98
C ILE A 32 -10.02 -7.84 5.04
N ALA A 33 -9.78 -7.09 6.13
CA ALA A 33 -8.87 -7.46 7.20
C ALA A 33 -9.43 -6.98 8.54
N GLY A 34 -9.43 -7.83 9.54
CA GLY A 34 -9.93 -7.44 10.87
C GLY A 34 -8.99 -6.44 11.56
N GLU A 35 -9.56 -5.40 12.16
CA GLU A 35 -8.79 -4.47 12.99
C GLU A 35 -8.32 -5.15 14.29
N ARG A 36 -7.09 -4.87 14.70
CA ARG A 36 -6.41 -5.43 15.87
C ARG A 36 -5.62 -4.34 16.57
N THR A 37 -5.27 -4.57 17.84
CA THR A 37 -4.19 -3.78 18.44
C THR A 37 -2.84 -4.21 17.86
N LEU A 38 -1.83 -3.34 17.92
CA LEU A 38 -0.49 -3.66 17.45
C LEU A 38 0.05 -4.94 18.09
N SER A 39 -0.12 -5.10 19.40
CA SER A 39 0.32 -6.30 20.14
C SER A 39 -0.40 -7.57 19.67
N GLN A 40 -1.70 -7.50 19.40
CA GLN A 40 -2.44 -8.63 18.85
C GLN A 40 -1.96 -9.00 17.44
N ALA A 41 -1.71 -8.00 16.60
CA ALA A 41 -1.18 -8.21 15.26
C ALA A 41 0.20 -8.88 15.31
N GLN A 42 1.11 -8.38 16.16
CA GLN A 42 2.45 -8.96 16.34
C GLN A 42 2.39 -10.44 16.73
N ILE A 43 1.49 -10.81 17.63
CA ILE A 43 1.30 -12.21 18.04
C ILE A 43 0.78 -13.06 16.88
N LEU A 44 -0.22 -12.56 16.15
CA LEU A 44 -0.84 -13.30 15.04
C LEU A 44 0.16 -13.62 13.91
N VAL A 45 1.04 -12.69 13.58
CA VAL A 45 1.96 -12.83 12.43
C VAL A 45 3.33 -13.38 12.81
N ALA A 46 3.60 -13.60 14.10
CA ALA A 46 4.94 -13.95 14.61
C ALA A 46 5.56 -15.22 13.98
N SER A 47 4.73 -16.14 13.47
CA SER A 47 5.21 -17.34 12.76
C SER A 47 5.59 -17.09 11.30
N HIS A 48 5.24 -15.93 10.75
CA HIS A 48 5.47 -15.59 9.35
C HIS A 48 6.54 -14.51 9.21
N TYR A 49 6.43 -13.43 10.00
CA TYR A 49 7.37 -12.30 9.97
C TYR A 49 7.26 -11.45 11.25
N SER A 50 8.17 -10.51 11.41
CA SER A 50 8.08 -9.48 12.45
C SER A 50 7.51 -8.19 11.86
N ILE A 51 6.58 -7.55 12.59
CA ILE A 51 6.11 -6.21 12.23
C ILE A 51 7.21 -5.22 12.60
N LEU A 52 7.80 -4.59 11.59
CA LEU A 52 8.76 -3.51 11.74
C LEU A 52 8.02 -2.18 11.71
N LEU A 53 8.42 -1.25 12.58
CA LEU A 53 7.84 0.08 12.66
C LEU A 53 8.86 1.14 12.20
N PRO A 54 8.41 2.23 11.56
CA PRO A 54 9.30 3.32 11.22
C PRO A 54 9.77 4.05 12.48
N THR A 55 11.04 4.39 12.50
CA THR A 55 11.64 5.24 13.53
C THR A 55 11.90 6.66 13.05
N TYR A 56 11.59 6.93 11.80
CA TYR A 56 11.65 8.23 11.16
C TYR A 56 10.29 8.58 10.51
N PRO A 57 9.84 9.83 10.62
CA PRO A 57 10.40 10.91 11.45
C PRO A 57 10.32 10.58 12.95
N PRO A 58 11.11 11.23 13.84
CA PRO A 58 11.19 10.85 15.26
C PRO A 58 9.87 10.88 16.03
N ASN A 59 8.88 11.57 15.50
CA ASN A 59 7.54 11.71 16.08
C ASN A 59 6.47 10.88 15.36
N VAL A 60 6.85 9.92 14.51
CA VAL A 60 5.88 9.10 13.75
C VAL A 60 4.97 8.29 14.68
N GLY A 61 5.49 7.83 15.82
CA GLY A 61 4.70 7.08 16.81
C GLY A 61 4.27 5.69 16.34
N GLU A 62 3.39 5.09 17.14
CA GLU A 62 2.70 3.85 16.75
C GLU A 62 1.61 4.15 15.70
N PRO A 63 1.21 3.15 14.90
CA PRO A 63 0.11 3.32 13.96
C PRO A 63 -1.21 3.55 14.68
N ASP A 64 -2.05 4.43 14.14
CA ASP A 64 -3.40 4.71 14.65
C ASP A 64 -4.34 3.52 14.43
N HIS A 65 -4.15 2.79 13.30
CA HIS A 65 -4.92 1.59 12.99
C HIS A 65 -4.03 0.47 12.50
N VAL A 66 -4.37 -0.76 12.88
CA VAL A 66 -3.68 -1.99 12.48
C VAL A 66 -4.71 -2.99 12.00
N PHE A 67 -4.56 -3.45 10.76
CA PHE A 67 -5.42 -4.47 10.18
C PHE A 67 -4.60 -5.72 9.87
N VAL A 68 -5.14 -6.90 10.17
CA VAL A 68 -4.53 -8.17 9.83
C VAL A 68 -5.53 -9.01 9.07
N GLN A 69 -5.13 -9.42 7.87
CA GLN A 69 -5.81 -10.45 7.12
C GLN A 69 -5.16 -11.78 7.48
N ASP A 70 -5.88 -12.63 8.17
CA ASP A 70 -5.38 -13.90 8.70
C ASP A 70 -5.62 -15.11 7.78
N ALA A 71 -6.23 -14.90 6.62
CA ALA A 71 -6.38 -15.94 5.59
C ALA A 71 -5.12 -16.00 4.71
N ASP A 72 -4.61 -17.21 4.50
CA ASP A 72 -3.55 -17.55 3.53
C ASP A 72 -2.30 -16.63 3.57
N GLY A 73 -1.71 -16.42 4.76
CA GLY A 73 -0.41 -15.77 4.87
C GLY A 73 -0.38 -14.41 5.55
N ALA A 74 -1.41 -14.05 6.29
CA ALA A 74 -1.40 -12.97 7.29
C ALA A 74 -0.77 -11.62 6.85
N MET A 75 -1.34 -10.96 5.86
CA MET A 75 -0.94 -9.60 5.49
C MET A 75 -1.31 -8.61 6.61
N THR A 76 -0.38 -7.72 6.96
CA THR A 76 -0.63 -6.62 7.91
C THR A 76 -0.65 -5.28 7.20
N ILE A 77 -1.60 -4.43 7.59
CA ILE A 77 -1.68 -3.04 7.12
C ILE A 77 -1.64 -2.13 8.35
N LEU A 78 -0.63 -1.28 8.40
CA LEU A 78 -0.44 -0.26 9.43
C LEU A 78 -0.83 1.09 8.85
N VAL A 79 -1.62 1.88 9.57
CA VAL A 79 -2.11 3.18 9.10
C VAL A 79 -1.78 4.25 10.12
N TRP A 80 -1.18 5.35 9.66
CA TRP A 80 -0.96 6.58 10.44
C TRP A 80 -1.79 7.69 9.84
N LEU A 81 -2.52 8.39 10.70
CA LEU A 81 -3.32 9.55 10.32
C LEU A 81 -2.49 10.84 10.38
N ASP A 82 -2.90 11.84 9.62
CA ASP A 82 -2.29 13.17 9.74
C ASP A 82 -2.66 13.78 11.10
N PRO A 83 -1.69 14.14 11.95
CA PRO A 83 -1.99 14.70 13.27
C PRO A 83 -2.74 16.04 13.22
N ASN A 84 -2.71 16.73 12.07
CA ASN A 84 -3.43 17.98 11.86
C ASN A 84 -4.80 17.76 11.18
N ASP A 85 -5.03 16.58 10.61
CA ASP A 85 -6.28 16.22 9.93
C ASP A 85 -6.55 14.71 10.11
N PRO A 86 -7.19 14.30 11.21
CA PRO A 86 -7.46 12.88 11.49
C PRO A 86 -8.35 12.17 10.45
N GLU A 87 -8.94 12.92 9.52
CA GLU A 87 -9.65 12.33 8.39
C GLU A 87 -8.72 11.95 7.23
N LYS A 88 -7.44 12.28 7.31
CA LYS A 88 -6.45 12.05 6.26
C LYS A 88 -5.43 11.01 6.67
N VAL A 89 -5.21 10.02 5.81
CA VAL A 89 -4.11 9.07 5.95
C VAL A 89 -2.81 9.75 5.53
N LEU A 90 -1.85 9.82 6.46
CA LEU A 90 -0.50 10.31 6.22
C LEU A 90 0.37 9.22 5.57
N LEU A 91 0.25 8.01 6.12
CA LEU A 91 1.13 6.88 5.79
C LEU A 91 0.35 5.57 5.94
N SER A 92 0.53 4.67 5.00
CA SER A 92 0.03 3.30 5.10
C SER A 92 1.13 2.32 4.70
N LEU A 93 1.49 1.41 5.62
CA LEU A 93 2.50 0.39 5.39
C LEU A 93 1.85 -0.99 5.32
N HIS A 94 1.93 -1.62 4.17
CA HIS A 94 1.47 -2.99 3.96
C HIS A 94 2.67 -3.93 4.05
N ILE A 95 2.58 -4.96 4.87
CA ILE A 95 3.55 -6.03 5.06
C ILE A 95 2.93 -7.29 4.50
N ILE A 96 3.48 -7.78 3.39
CA ILE A 96 2.88 -8.82 2.55
C ILE A 96 3.85 -9.99 2.50
N PRO A 97 3.64 -11.07 3.29
CA PRO A 97 4.48 -12.25 3.22
C PRO A 97 4.27 -13.01 1.90
N GLU A 98 5.23 -13.84 1.55
CA GLU A 98 5.11 -14.74 0.39
C GLU A 98 3.87 -15.65 0.55
N GLY A 99 3.12 -15.84 -0.55
CA GLY A 99 1.91 -16.64 -0.56
C GLY A 99 0.66 -15.92 -0.06
N SER A 100 0.78 -14.67 0.46
CA SER A 100 -0.40 -13.87 0.78
C SER A 100 -1.08 -13.34 -0.49
N TRP A 101 -2.29 -12.84 -0.33
CA TRP A 101 -3.05 -12.26 -1.43
C TRP A 101 -2.29 -11.11 -2.09
N ALA A 102 -1.83 -11.34 -3.31
CA ALA A 102 -1.05 -10.36 -4.04
C ALA A 102 -1.90 -9.13 -4.37
N ILE A 103 -1.53 -8.00 -3.85
CA ILE A 103 -2.06 -6.72 -4.26
C ILE A 103 -1.44 -6.36 -5.61
N ARG A 104 -2.23 -6.39 -6.67
CA ARG A 104 -1.77 -5.94 -7.98
C ARG A 104 -2.01 -4.45 -8.11
N LYS A 105 -0.99 -3.75 -8.54
CA LYS A 105 -1.08 -2.36 -8.94
C LYS A 105 -1.44 -2.29 -10.41
N THR A 106 -2.46 -1.49 -10.75
CA THR A 106 -2.84 -1.21 -12.14
C THR A 106 -2.43 0.21 -12.52
N GLU A 107 -1.65 0.31 -13.61
CA GLU A 107 -1.36 1.51 -14.40
C GLU A 107 -0.89 2.76 -13.64
N PRO A 108 0.32 2.76 -13.04
CA PRO A 108 0.90 3.98 -12.51
C PRO A 108 1.23 4.96 -13.65
N VAL A 109 1.13 6.26 -13.38
CA VAL A 109 1.50 7.32 -14.33
C VAL A 109 2.99 7.30 -14.60
N THR A 110 3.79 7.07 -13.57
CA THR A 110 5.26 6.99 -13.67
C THR A 110 5.78 5.89 -12.75
N ILE A 111 6.75 5.13 -13.25
CA ILE A 111 7.51 4.16 -12.45
C ILE A 111 8.98 4.55 -12.49
N GLN A 112 9.61 4.63 -11.31
CA GLN A 112 11.03 4.89 -11.15
C GLN A 112 11.66 3.79 -10.28
N GLU A 113 12.81 3.28 -10.70
CA GLU A 113 13.61 2.39 -9.86
C GLU A 113 14.37 3.22 -8.82
N THR A 114 14.46 2.69 -7.60
CA THR A 114 15.23 3.25 -6.48
C THR A 114 15.77 2.12 -5.60
N LEU A 115 16.37 2.48 -4.48
CA LEU A 115 16.89 1.53 -3.50
C LEU A 115 16.33 1.84 -2.11
N VAL A 116 16.11 0.79 -1.31
CA VAL A 116 15.83 0.85 0.13
C VAL A 116 16.82 -0.09 0.81
N ASN A 117 17.67 0.42 1.69
CA ASN A 117 18.74 -0.35 2.34
C ASN A 117 19.60 -1.15 1.33
N GLY A 118 19.86 -0.59 0.14
CA GLY A 118 20.61 -1.24 -0.93
C GLY A 118 19.84 -2.31 -1.72
N GLN A 119 18.60 -2.60 -1.39
CA GLN A 119 17.71 -3.49 -2.14
C GLN A 119 16.94 -2.72 -3.20
N ARG A 120 16.71 -3.36 -4.35
CA ARG A 120 15.89 -2.75 -5.42
C ARG A 120 14.49 -2.44 -4.90
N ALA A 121 14.03 -1.24 -5.20
CA ALA A 121 12.70 -0.75 -4.90
C ALA A 121 12.08 -0.08 -6.13
N VAL A 122 10.76 -0.04 -6.16
CA VAL A 122 9.99 0.60 -7.21
C VAL A 122 9.18 1.74 -6.60
N TRP A 123 9.40 2.94 -7.11
CA TRP A 123 8.59 4.11 -6.82
C TRP A 123 7.58 4.34 -7.93
N ALA A 124 6.33 4.46 -7.56
CA ALA A 124 5.26 4.67 -8.50
C ALA A 124 4.43 5.90 -8.12
N VAL A 125 4.30 6.82 -9.07
CA VAL A 125 3.70 8.14 -8.91
C VAL A 125 2.31 8.15 -9.55
N GLY A 126 1.40 8.86 -8.92
CA GLY A 126 0.06 9.14 -9.42
C GLY A 126 -1.04 8.31 -8.79
N PRO A 127 -2.30 8.69 -9.02
CA PRO A 127 -3.43 7.92 -8.58
C PRO A 127 -3.40 6.53 -9.23
N TYR A 128 -3.66 5.50 -8.46
CA TYR A 128 -3.73 4.13 -8.96
C TYR A 128 -4.81 3.34 -8.25
N ALA A 129 -5.38 2.41 -8.99
CA ALA A 129 -6.33 1.46 -8.47
C ALA A 129 -5.59 0.28 -7.83
N LEU A 130 -5.97 -0.09 -6.62
CA LEU A 130 -5.58 -1.34 -5.98
C LEU A 130 -6.63 -2.39 -6.29
N ARG A 131 -6.17 -3.51 -6.85
CA ARG A 131 -7.02 -4.68 -7.05
C ARG A 131 -6.50 -5.82 -6.20
N TYR A 132 -7.35 -6.35 -5.35
CA TYR A 132 -7.07 -7.57 -4.59
C TYR A 132 -7.32 -8.79 -5.46
N SER A 133 -6.43 -9.77 -5.41
CA SER A 133 -6.45 -10.92 -6.33
C SER A 133 -7.26 -12.12 -5.84
N ASN A 134 -8.11 -11.95 -4.82
CA ASN A 134 -8.91 -13.04 -4.27
C ASN A 134 -10.07 -13.54 -5.15
N GLY A 135 -10.28 -12.91 -6.31
CA GLY A 135 -11.33 -13.28 -7.25
C GLY A 135 -12.77 -12.95 -6.81
N GLU A 136 -13.00 -12.74 -5.53
CA GLU A 136 -14.34 -12.52 -4.95
C GLU A 136 -14.57 -11.06 -4.55
N ILE A 137 -13.51 -10.32 -4.22
CA ILE A 137 -13.60 -8.91 -3.82
C ILE A 137 -12.73 -8.07 -4.74
N ASP A 138 -13.35 -7.38 -5.67
CA ASP A 138 -12.70 -6.39 -6.54
C ASP A 138 -12.79 -5.01 -5.87
N CYS A 139 -12.00 -4.78 -4.84
CA CYS A 139 -11.88 -3.48 -4.20
C CYS A 139 -10.94 -2.61 -5.02
N THR A 140 -11.49 -1.67 -5.76
CA THR A 140 -10.70 -0.64 -6.43
C THR A 140 -10.51 0.53 -5.48
N ARG A 141 -9.30 0.68 -4.97
CA ARG A 141 -8.90 1.79 -4.11
C ARG A 141 -8.10 2.79 -4.92
N LEU A 142 -8.57 4.00 -4.98
CA LEU A 142 -7.82 5.13 -5.51
C LEU A 142 -7.12 5.84 -4.35
N ILE A 143 -5.81 5.82 -4.36
CA ILE A 143 -5.00 6.60 -3.44
C ILE A 143 -4.40 7.75 -4.23
N ASP A 144 -4.72 8.94 -3.79
CA ASP A 144 -4.09 10.15 -4.29
C ASP A 144 -2.72 10.28 -3.58
N GLY A 145 -1.68 9.77 -4.23
CA GLY A 145 -0.35 9.74 -3.63
C GLY A 145 0.63 8.84 -4.38
N HIS A 146 1.68 8.46 -3.68
CA HIS A 146 2.81 7.70 -4.20
C HIS A 146 2.92 6.37 -3.49
N VAL A 147 3.62 5.43 -4.12
CA VAL A 147 3.89 4.11 -3.54
C VAL A 147 5.34 3.72 -3.74
N LEU A 148 5.97 3.32 -2.65
CA LEU A 148 7.26 2.66 -2.65
C LEU A 148 7.06 1.17 -2.36
N ILE A 149 7.59 0.31 -3.23
CA ILE A 149 7.49 -1.15 -3.10
C ILE A 149 8.90 -1.73 -3.13
N TRP A 150 9.22 -2.57 -2.14
CA TRP A 150 10.47 -3.33 -2.09
C TRP A 150 10.26 -4.67 -1.41
N THR A 151 11.23 -5.57 -1.55
CA THR A 151 11.24 -6.87 -0.87
C THR A 151 12.42 -6.94 0.09
N GLN A 152 12.21 -7.56 1.25
CA GLN A 152 13.26 -7.90 2.21
C GLN A 152 13.04 -9.35 2.64
N GLY A 153 13.94 -10.24 2.21
CA GLY A 153 13.71 -11.68 2.32
C GLY A 153 12.47 -12.10 1.54
N GLU A 154 11.56 -12.80 2.18
CA GLU A 154 10.29 -13.29 1.61
C GLU A 154 9.12 -12.33 1.85
N VAL A 155 9.38 -11.14 2.38
CA VAL A 155 8.34 -10.14 2.68
C VAL A 155 8.41 -9.00 1.68
N THR A 156 7.27 -8.69 1.09
CA THR A 156 7.08 -7.49 0.28
C THR A 156 6.49 -6.39 1.14
N TYR A 157 7.16 -5.26 1.15
CA TYR A 157 6.70 -4.02 1.79
C TYR A 157 6.14 -3.08 0.73
N ARG A 158 5.06 -2.42 1.08
CA ARG A 158 4.41 -1.40 0.27
C ARG A 158 4.08 -0.21 1.15
N LEU A 159 4.74 0.90 0.91
CA LEU A 159 4.57 2.15 1.64
C LEU A 159 3.84 3.15 0.76
N GLU A 160 2.66 3.57 1.19
CA GLU A 160 1.80 4.53 0.50
C GLU A 160 1.79 5.85 1.25
N THR A 161 2.04 6.95 0.56
CA THR A 161 2.09 8.29 1.15
C THR A 161 1.98 9.37 0.08
N SER A 162 1.67 10.60 0.48
CA SER A 162 1.75 11.78 -0.37
C SER A 162 3.13 12.48 -0.32
N LEU A 163 4.08 11.92 0.45
CA LEU A 163 5.44 12.46 0.55
C LEU A 163 6.25 12.15 -0.71
N GLU A 164 7.28 12.94 -0.97
CA GLU A 164 8.20 12.73 -2.08
C GLU A 164 9.10 11.50 -1.88
N LEU A 165 9.72 11.04 -2.96
CA LEU A 165 10.55 9.83 -2.98
C LEU A 165 11.61 9.79 -1.88
N GLU A 166 12.40 10.86 -1.76
CA GLU A 166 13.53 10.91 -0.81
C GLU A 166 13.05 10.70 0.63
N GLU A 167 11.97 11.37 1.02
CA GLU A 167 11.40 11.26 2.36
C GLU A 167 10.78 9.88 2.59
N THR A 168 10.11 9.34 1.57
CA THR A 168 9.51 8.00 1.63
C THR A 168 10.59 6.91 1.77
N VAL A 169 11.71 7.03 1.06
CA VAL A 169 12.86 6.11 1.21
C VAL A 169 13.43 6.19 2.63
N ARG A 170 13.60 7.39 3.20
CA ARG A 170 14.09 7.55 4.58
C ARG A 170 13.18 6.86 5.61
N ILE A 171 11.85 6.94 5.41
CA ILE A 171 10.90 6.22 6.26
C ILE A 171 11.09 4.71 6.10
N ALA A 172 11.17 4.20 4.87
CA ALA A 172 11.35 2.79 4.59
C ALA A 172 12.67 2.24 5.17
N GLU A 173 13.77 2.99 5.07
CA GLU A 173 15.08 2.64 5.61
C GLU A 173 15.13 2.68 7.14
N SER A 174 14.19 3.34 7.78
CA SER A 174 14.10 3.47 9.23
C SER A 174 13.36 2.33 9.93
N LEU A 175 12.78 1.39 9.18
CA LEU A 175 12.03 0.26 9.76
C LEU A 175 12.91 -0.59 10.68
N ARG A 176 12.46 -0.80 11.94
CA ARG A 176 13.11 -1.62 12.97
C ARG A 176 12.09 -2.47 13.70
#